data_1eebbedf87d1a160a0f79fc5467040c3
#
_entry.id   1eebbedf87d1a160a0f79fc5467040c3
#
_cell.length_a   1.000
_cell.length_b   1.000
_cell.length_c   1.000
_cell.angle_alpha   90.00
_cell.angle_beta   90.00
_cell.angle_gamma   90.00
#
_symmetry.space_group_name_H-M   'P 1'
#
loop_
_entity.id
_entity.type
_entity.pdbx_description
1 polymer ?
#
loop_
_entity_poly.entity_id
_entity_poly.type
_entity_poly.pdbx_seq_one_letter_code
_entity_poly.pdbx_strand_id
1 'polypeptide(L)'
;QGYSSAASDVYKRQLLDVPGIGPKSLKKIKEAYDEVAGLQDIILFLQSVNVSEKFAADLQTLYGEDLDIILKEDPYQLLHDIPDMHFQDVDKIALAMGVSELSADRISHGIKNALWYEYSRGNSCAPKDQVYQEAAAMLGLSYDSVSTIAADFTGRDKPDELIHEGISYFYLPFLYEAETDSARRIRKLLDMEPEGRSVNSSLVRFEKSNFITLE
;
A
#
# COMPACT_ATOMS: atom_id res chain seq x y z
N GLN A 1 -9.51 -6.15 -34.97
CA GLN A 1 -10.74 -5.64 -34.26
C GLN A 1 -12.09 -5.95 -34.94
N GLY A 2 -12.20 -6.89 -35.83
CA GLY A 2 -13.44 -7.13 -36.60
C GLY A 2 -14.15 -8.47 -36.39
N TYR A 3 -13.57 -9.44 -35.71
CA TYR A 3 -14.13 -10.79 -35.60
C TYR A 3 -15.00 -11.04 -34.37
N SER A 4 -14.87 -10.22 -33.31
CA SER A 4 -15.63 -10.41 -32.06
C SER A 4 -17.13 -10.04 -32.15
N SER A 5 -17.47 -8.98 -32.89
CA SER A 5 -18.84 -8.46 -32.96
C SER A 5 -19.78 -9.37 -33.73
N ALA A 6 -19.41 -9.86 -34.93
CA ALA A 6 -20.27 -10.66 -35.77
C ALA A 6 -20.52 -12.08 -35.20
N ALA A 7 -19.51 -12.71 -34.63
CA ALA A 7 -19.62 -13.99 -33.94
C ALA A 7 -20.55 -13.88 -32.71
N SER A 8 -20.37 -12.83 -31.91
CA SER A 8 -21.22 -12.55 -30.73
C SER A 8 -22.69 -12.38 -31.10
N ASP A 9 -22.99 -11.72 -32.22
CA ASP A 9 -24.36 -11.50 -32.65
C ASP A 9 -25.01 -12.75 -33.21
N VAL A 10 -24.26 -13.65 -33.83
CA VAL A 10 -24.75 -14.97 -34.27
C VAL A 10 -25.10 -15.86 -33.08
N TYR A 11 -24.21 -15.90 -32.05
CA TYR A 11 -24.47 -16.66 -30.82
C TYR A 11 -25.67 -16.11 -30.04
N LYS A 12 -25.84 -14.78 -29.97
CA LYS A 12 -27.00 -14.17 -29.33
C LYS A 12 -28.34 -14.63 -29.97
N ARG A 13 -28.40 -14.71 -31.29
CA ARG A 13 -29.60 -15.20 -32.00
C ARG A 13 -29.87 -16.67 -31.72
N GLN A 14 -28.83 -17.50 -31.75
CA GLN A 14 -28.95 -18.93 -31.46
C GLN A 14 -29.43 -19.21 -30.03
N LEU A 15 -29.00 -18.41 -29.04
CA LEU A 15 -29.44 -18.54 -27.65
C LEU A 15 -30.90 -18.10 -27.44
N LEU A 16 -31.42 -17.16 -28.24
CA LEU A 16 -32.83 -16.77 -28.20
C LEU A 16 -33.78 -17.81 -28.83
N ASP A 17 -33.24 -18.70 -29.69
CA ASP A 17 -34.01 -19.80 -30.27
C ASP A 17 -34.16 -20.98 -29.30
N VAL A 18 -33.47 -20.96 -28.14
CA VAL A 18 -33.60 -22.01 -27.12
C VAL A 18 -34.86 -21.78 -26.28
N PRO A 19 -35.79 -22.76 -26.20
CA PRO A 19 -36.97 -22.63 -25.37
C PRO A 19 -36.62 -22.34 -23.90
N GLY A 20 -37.16 -21.24 -23.36
CA GLY A 20 -36.93 -20.81 -21.97
C GLY A 20 -35.88 -19.73 -21.81
N ILE A 21 -35.15 -19.35 -22.87
CA ILE A 21 -34.20 -18.23 -22.82
C ILE A 21 -34.87 -16.99 -23.43
N GLY A 22 -35.36 -16.12 -22.56
CA GLY A 22 -35.85 -14.80 -22.93
C GLY A 22 -34.74 -13.72 -22.87
N PRO A 23 -35.06 -12.48 -23.34
CA PRO A 23 -34.09 -11.39 -23.34
C PRO A 23 -33.45 -11.10 -21.97
N LYS A 24 -34.21 -11.27 -20.88
CA LYS A 24 -33.73 -11.11 -19.52
C LYS A 24 -32.74 -12.21 -19.10
N SER A 25 -33.01 -13.46 -19.48
CA SER A 25 -32.13 -14.60 -19.23
C SER A 25 -30.87 -14.49 -20.07
N LEU A 26 -30.97 -14.07 -21.34
CA LEU A 26 -29.85 -13.84 -22.23
C LEU A 26 -28.91 -12.76 -21.66
N LYS A 27 -29.46 -11.67 -21.12
CA LYS A 27 -28.68 -10.62 -20.48
C LYS A 27 -27.87 -11.16 -19.27
N LYS A 28 -28.52 -11.93 -18.40
CA LYS A 28 -27.86 -12.56 -17.24
C LYS A 28 -26.76 -13.56 -17.65
N ILE A 29 -27.00 -14.35 -18.67
CA ILE A 29 -26.02 -15.31 -19.20
C ILE A 29 -24.82 -14.56 -19.76
N LYS A 30 -25.04 -13.44 -20.46
CA LYS A 30 -23.97 -12.62 -20.99
C LYS A 30 -23.14 -11.97 -19.87
N GLU A 31 -23.81 -11.34 -18.90
CA GLU A 31 -23.15 -10.74 -17.74
C GLU A 31 -22.29 -11.77 -16.99
N ALA A 32 -22.82 -12.97 -16.72
CA ALA A 32 -22.07 -14.05 -16.09
C ALA A 32 -20.90 -14.57 -16.96
N TYR A 33 -21.06 -14.61 -18.27
CA TYR A 33 -19.98 -15.00 -19.18
C TYR A 33 -18.86 -13.95 -19.23
N ASP A 34 -19.23 -12.68 -19.36
CA ASP A 34 -18.28 -11.56 -19.40
C ASP A 34 -17.49 -11.49 -18.08
N GLU A 35 -18.13 -11.72 -16.93
CA GLU A 35 -17.49 -11.80 -15.61
C GLU A 35 -16.48 -12.97 -15.53
N VAL A 36 -16.87 -14.17 -15.97
CA VAL A 36 -15.98 -15.34 -15.97
C VAL A 36 -14.83 -15.16 -16.95
N ALA A 37 -15.07 -14.60 -18.13
CA ALA A 37 -14.04 -14.34 -19.12
C ALA A 37 -13.03 -13.31 -18.59
N GLY A 38 -13.50 -12.21 -17.98
CA GLY A 38 -12.63 -11.20 -17.35
C GLY A 38 -11.76 -11.78 -16.24
N LEU A 39 -12.34 -12.61 -15.38
CA LEU A 39 -11.59 -13.29 -14.33
C LEU A 39 -10.51 -14.23 -14.90
N GLN A 40 -10.83 -14.95 -15.96
CA GLN A 40 -9.87 -15.85 -16.62
C GLN A 40 -8.70 -15.08 -17.24
N ASP A 41 -8.97 -13.95 -17.87
CA ASP A 41 -7.93 -13.09 -18.45
C ASP A 41 -6.99 -12.53 -17.37
N ILE A 42 -7.52 -12.12 -16.22
CA ILE A 42 -6.73 -11.69 -15.07
C ILE A 42 -5.87 -12.83 -14.53
N ILE A 43 -6.41 -14.03 -14.39
CA ILE A 43 -5.64 -15.20 -13.93
C ILE A 43 -4.47 -15.48 -14.88
N LEU A 44 -4.71 -15.50 -16.19
CA LEU A 44 -3.66 -15.71 -17.19
C LEU A 44 -2.60 -14.62 -17.16
N PHE A 45 -3.01 -13.36 -16.99
CA PHE A 45 -2.08 -12.25 -16.83
C PHE A 45 -1.20 -12.43 -15.57
N LEU A 46 -1.80 -12.68 -14.40
CA LEU A 46 -1.04 -12.87 -13.16
C LEU A 46 -0.05 -14.06 -13.26
N GLN A 47 -0.48 -15.17 -13.87
CA GLN A 47 0.41 -16.31 -14.13
C GLN A 47 1.57 -15.92 -15.05
N SER A 48 1.35 -15.10 -16.07
CA SER A 48 2.38 -14.66 -17.01
C SER A 48 3.48 -13.84 -16.35
N VAL A 49 3.13 -13.09 -15.30
CA VAL A 49 4.07 -12.27 -14.52
C VAL A 49 4.55 -12.96 -13.23
N ASN A 50 4.22 -14.24 -13.08
CA ASN A 50 4.60 -15.05 -11.92
C ASN A 50 4.12 -14.44 -10.57
N VAL A 51 2.86 -13.99 -10.57
CA VAL A 51 2.12 -13.52 -9.40
C VAL A 51 1.00 -14.50 -9.08
N SER A 52 0.66 -14.64 -7.81
CA SER A 52 -0.36 -15.59 -7.37
C SER A 52 -1.74 -15.26 -7.91
N GLU A 53 -2.40 -16.24 -8.51
CA GLU A 53 -3.77 -16.12 -9.04
C GLU A 53 -4.83 -15.87 -7.96
N LYS A 54 -4.50 -16.06 -6.67
CA LYS A 54 -5.42 -15.79 -5.56
C LYS A 54 -5.95 -14.34 -5.56
N PHE A 55 -5.19 -13.39 -6.13
CA PHE A 55 -5.59 -11.99 -6.21
C PHE A 55 -6.56 -11.68 -7.36
N ALA A 56 -6.79 -12.63 -8.26
CA ALA A 56 -7.61 -12.38 -9.45
C ALA A 56 -9.06 -12.00 -9.11
N ALA A 57 -9.64 -12.63 -8.09
CA ALA A 57 -11.01 -12.33 -7.66
C ALA A 57 -11.13 -10.92 -7.04
N ASP A 58 -10.13 -10.50 -6.26
CA ASP A 58 -10.10 -9.16 -5.67
C ASP A 58 -9.91 -8.09 -6.76
N LEU A 59 -8.99 -8.31 -7.70
CA LEU A 59 -8.77 -7.43 -8.85
C LEU A 59 -10.04 -7.29 -9.71
N GLN A 60 -10.71 -8.41 -10.03
CA GLN A 60 -11.95 -8.40 -10.78
C GLN A 60 -13.07 -7.65 -10.04
N THR A 61 -13.17 -7.87 -8.72
CA THR A 61 -14.23 -7.25 -7.91
C THR A 61 -14.04 -5.76 -7.76
N LEU A 62 -12.77 -5.32 -7.56
CA LEU A 62 -12.45 -3.90 -7.31
C LEU A 62 -12.45 -3.07 -8.60
N TYR A 63 -11.90 -3.61 -9.68
CA TYR A 63 -11.61 -2.84 -10.88
C TYR A 63 -12.39 -3.29 -12.12
N GLY A 64 -12.74 -4.58 -12.21
CA GLY A 64 -13.47 -5.11 -13.34
C GLY A 64 -12.84 -4.73 -14.69
N GLU A 65 -13.59 -4.04 -15.55
CA GLU A 65 -13.15 -3.58 -16.87
C GLU A 65 -12.10 -2.45 -16.81
N ASP A 66 -12.01 -1.74 -15.68
CA ASP A 66 -11.10 -0.61 -15.51
C ASP A 66 -9.67 -1.04 -15.08
N LEU A 67 -9.47 -2.33 -14.79
CA LEU A 67 -8.17 -2.86 -14.31
C LEU A 67 -7.00 -2.46 -15.22
N ASP A 68 -7.19 -2.56 -16.52
CA ASP A 68 -6.15 -2.24 -17.52
C ASP A 68 -5.75 -0.76 -17.48
N ILE A 69 -6.68 0.13 -17.14
CA ILE A 69 -6.44 1.57 -17.00
C ILE A 69 -5.65 1.83 -15.72
N ILE A 70 -6.09 1.26 -14.61
CA ILE A 70 -5.42 1.39 -13.31
C ILE A 70 -3.97 0.89 -13.36
N LEU A 71 -3.76 -0.29 -13.95
CA LEU A 71 -2.41 -0.86 -14.08
C LEU A 71 -1.48 -0.03 -14.95
N LYS A 72 -2.01 0.74 -15.90
CA LYS A 72 -1.22 1.64 -16.75
C LYS A 72 -0.96 3.00 -16.11
N GLU A 73 -1.89 3.52 -15.32
CA GLU A 73 -1.78 4.84 -14.71
C GLU A 73 -0.99 4.79 -13.39
N ASP A 74 -1.36 3.90 -12.48
CA ASP A 74 -0.70 3.72 -11.19
C ASP A 74 -0.81 2.27 -10.69
N PRO A 75 0.07 1.36 -11.13
CA PRO A 75 0.03 -0.02 -10.68
C PRO A 75 0.30 -0.19 -9.17
N TYR A 76 0.97 0.77 -8.53
CA TYR A 76 1.29 0.70 -7.10
C TYR A 76 0.09 1.00 -6.20
N GLN A 77 -1.02 1.50 -6.76
CA GLN A 77 -2.29 1.62 -6.05
C GLN A 77 -2.75 0.26 -5.48
N LEU A 78 -2.43 -0.84 -6.14
CA LEU A 78 -2.75 -2.21 -5.69
C LEU A 78 -2.24 -2.51 -4.28
N LEU A 79 -1.14 -1.88 -3.83
CA LEU A 79 -0.60 -2.04 -2.48
C LEU A 79 -1.55 -1.55 -1.39
N HIS A 80 -2.43 -0.60 -1.71
CA HIS A 80 -3.41 -0.03 -0.79
C HIS A 80 -4.75 -0.74 -0.86
N ASP A 81 -5.11 -1.19 -2.06
CA ASP A 81 -6.47 -1.65 -2.36
C ASP A 81 -6.63 -3.16 -2.18
N ILE A 82 -5.54 -3.94 -2.31
CA ILE A 82 -5.60 -5.39 -2.18
C ILE A 82 -4.84 -5.85 -0.93
N PRO A 83 -5.57 -6.38 0.06
CA PRO A 83 -4.96 -6.95 1.26
C PRO A 83 -3.98 -8.07 0.91
N ASP A 84 -2.89 -8.16 1.66
CA ASP A 84 -1.87 -9.21 1.53
C ASP A 84 -1.12 -9.25 0.19
N MET A 85 -1.29 -8.25 -0.68
CA MET A 85 -0.48 -8.13 -1.88
C MET A 85 0.86 -7.45 -1.54
N HIS A 86 1.95 -8.16 -1.78
CA HIS A 86 3.27 -7.67 -1.44
C HIS A 86 3.85 -6.78 -2.54
N PHE A 87 4.70 -5.84 -2.14
CA PHE A 87 5.39 -4.92 -3.05
C PHE A 87 6.04 -5.65 -4.24
N GLN A 88 6.69 -6.80 -3.99
CA GLN A 88 7.35 -7.58 -5.04
C GLN A 88 6.39 -8.09 -6.12
N ASP A 89 5.15 -8.41 -5.76
CA ASP A 89 4.15 -8.88 -6.71
C ASP A 89 3.61 -7.70 -7.55
N VAL A 90 3.37 -6.56 -6.90
CA VAL A 90 2.96 -5.33 -7.60
C VAL A 90 4.08 -4.81 -8.51
N ASP A 91 5.33 -4.87 -8.08
CA ASP A 91 6.48 -4.45 -8.89
C ASP A 91 6.65 -5.28 -10.16
N LYS A 92 6.42 -6.61 -10.08
CA LYS A 92 6.39 -7.47 -11.28
C LYS A 92 5.28 -7.06 -12.26
N ILE A 93 4.10 -6.77 -11.73
CA ILE A 93 2.97 -6.27 -12.54
C ILE A 93 3.35 -4.95 -13.18
N ALA A 94 3.88 -3.99 -12.41
CA ALA A 94 4.28 -2.68 -12.91
C ALA A 94 5.31 -2.77 -14.05
N LEU A 95 6.34 -3.60 -13.88
CA LEU A 95 7.35 -3.85 -14.91
C LEU A 95 6.75 -4.48 -16.17
N ALA A 96 5.82 -5.44 -16.03
CA ALA A 96 5.12 -6.06 -17.15
C ALA A 96 4.21 -5.07 -17.90
N MET A 97 3.66 -4.07 -17.18
CA MET A 97 2.88 -2.97 -17.78
C MET A 97 3.76 -1.89 -18.43
N GLY A 98 5.09 -2.03 -18.36
CA GLY A 98 6.03 -1.16 -19.03
C GLY A 98 6.59 -0.01 -18.19
N VAL A 99 6.40 -0.06 -16.87
CA VAL A 99 7.08 0.88 -15.96
C VAL A 99 8.58 0.69 -16.08
N SER A 100 9.32 1.78 -16.25
CA SER A 100 10.78 1.72 -16.38
C SER A 100 11.43 1.25 -15.07
N GLU A 101 12.46 0.40 -15.18
CA GLU A 101 13.23 -0.06 -14.00
C GLU A 101 13.79 1.10 -13.17
N LEU A 102 14.15 2.20 -13.81
CA LEU A 102 14.69 3.42 -13.18
C LEU A 102 13.63 4.52 -13.01
N SER A 103 12.35 4.18 -13.07
CA SER A 103 11.28 5.14 -12.80
C SER A 103 11.39 5.72 -11.38
N ALA A 104 11.26 7.03 -11.27
CA ALA A 104 11.25 7.73 -9.98
C ALA A 104 10.11 7.22 -9.08
N ASP A 105 8.96 6.98 -9.66
CA ASP A 105 7.79 6.43 -8.96
C ASP A 105 8.06 5.03 -8.41
N ARG A 106 8.61 4.11 -9.21
CA ARG A 106 9.02 2.78 -8.77
C ARG A 106 10.00 2.85 -7.59
N ILE A 107 11.02 3.70 -7.69
CA ILE A 107 12.04 3.85 -6.64
C ILE A 107 11.43 4.46 -5.37
N SER A 108 10.54 5.44 -5.50
CA SER A 108 9.80 6.01 -4.37
C SER A 108 9.00 4.95 -3.62
N HIS A 109 8.28 4.09 -4.33
CA HIS A 109 7.54 2.98 -3.72
C HIS A 109 8.47 1.92 -3.10
N GLY A 110 9.61 1.64 -3.70
CA GLY A 110 10.64 0.77 -3.12
C GLY A 110 11.19 1.31 -1.79
N ILE A 111 11.48 2.60 -1.72
CA ILE A 111 11.93 3.28 -0.50
C ILE A 111 10.85 3.26 0.57
N LYS A 112 9.60 3.58 0.22
CA LYS A 112 8.46 3.50 1.14
C LYS A 112 8.29 2.07 1.68
N ASN A 113 8.43 1.06 0.82
CA ASN A 113 8.32 -0.34 1.23
C ASN A 113 9.47 -0.76 2.17
N ALA A 114 10.70 -0.28 1.97
CA ALA A 114 11.82 -0.49 2.89
C ALA A 114 11.51 0.09 4.28
N LEU A 115 10.92 1.29 4.34
CA LEU A 115 10.47 1.89 5.60
C LEU A 115 9.32 1.12 6.25
N TRP A 116 8.37 0.60 5.48
CA TRP A 116 7.31 -0.28 5.99
C TRP A 116 7.87 -1.58 6.56
N TYR A 117 8.92 -2.15 5.95
CA TYR A 117 9.61 -3.31 6.47
C TYR A 117 10.25 -3.01 7.82
N GLU A 118 10.96 -1.87 7.96
CA GLU A 118 11.52 -1.44 9.23
C GLU A 118 10.43 -1.18 10.30
N TYR A 119 9.31 -0.59 9.92
CA TYR A 119 8.16 -0.42 10.80
C TYR A 119 7.62 -1.77 11.31
N SER A 120 7.53 -2.77 10.45
CA SER A 120 7.09 -4.11 10.84
C SER A 120 8.01 -4.78 11.87
N ARG A 121 9.28 -4.36 11.94
CA ARG A 121 10.28 -4.80 12.92
C ARG A 121 10.25 -3.99 14.22
N GLY A 122 9.37 -2.98 14.30
CA GLY A 122 9.21 -2.12 15.47
C GLY A 122 10.06 -0.85 15.46
N ASN A 123 10.67 -0.51 14.31
CA ASN A 123 11.44 0.71 14.15
C ASN A 123 10.55 1.84 13.62
N SER A 124 10.61 3.03 14.18
CA SER A 124 9.87 4.21 13.69
C SER A 124 10.61 4.91 12.55
N CYS A 125 11.91 4.74 12.46
CA CYS A 125 12.78 5.30 11.43
C CYS A 125 13.94 4.36 11.14
N ALA A 126 14.66 4.63 10.05
CA ALA A 126 15.90 3.94 9.73
C ALA A 126 16.94 4.89 9.12
N PRO A 127 18.25 4.59 9.25
CA PRO A 127 19.28 5.36 8.57
C PRO A 127 19.05 5.39 7.06
N LYS A 128 19.17 6.57 6.47
CA LYS A 128 18.94 6.80 5.02
C LYS A 128 19.69 5.81 4.14
N ASP A 129 20.97 5.57 4.44
CA ASP A 129 21.80 4.67 3.63
C ASP A 129 21.31 3.21 3.72
N GLN A 130 20.84 2.79 4.90
CA GLN A 130 20.23 1.47 5.07
C GLN A 130 18.95 1.35 4.25
N VAL A 131 18.07 2.35 4.29
CA VAL A 131 16.83 2.37 3.50
C VAL A 131 17.12 2.28 2.01
N TYR A 132 18.12 3.02 1.52
CA TYR A 132 18.51 2.95 0.11
C TYR A 132 19.11 1.58 -0.27
N GLN A 133 19.90 0.97 0.60
CA GLN A 133 20.43 -0.39 0.36
C GLN A 133 19.31 -1.43 0.29
N GLU A 134 18.35 -1.37 1.21
CA GLU A 134 17.21 -2.29 1.24
C GLU A 134 16.30 -2.09 0.03
N ALA A 135 16.00 -0.84 -0.33
CA ALA A 135 15.24 -0.53 -1.53
C ALA A 135 15.96 -1.02 -2.79
N ALA A 136 17.26 -0.78 -2.92
CA ALA A 136 18.07 -1.25 -4.04
C ALA A 136 18.04 -2.79 -4.16
N ALA A 137 18.18 -3.50 -3.06
CA ALA A 137 18.12 -4.96 -3.04
C ALA A 137 16.73 -5.49 -3.48
N MET A 138 15.64 -4.86 -3.01
CA MET A 138 14.27 -5.24 -3.39
C MET A 138 13.96 -4.97 -4.87
N LEU A 139 14.46 -3.84 -5.39
CA LEU A 139 14.24 -3.40 -6.77
C LEU A 139 15.18 -4.08 -7.78
N GLY A 140 16.21 -4.79 -7.32
CA GLY A 140 17.26 -5.34 -8.18
C GLY A 140 18.17 -4.27 -8.80
N LEU A 141 18.30 -3.11 -8.14
CA LEU A 141 19.09 -1.97 -8.60
C LEU A 141 20.38 -1.80 -7.79
N SER A 142 21.28 -0.94 -8.27
CA SER A 142 22.43 -0.52 -7.47
C SER A 142 22.03 0.57 -6.46
N TYR A 143 22.78 0.64 -5.35
CA TYR A 143 22.65 1.75 -4.38
C TYR A 143 22.77 3.11 -5.05
N ASP A 144 23.77 3.26 -5.94
CA ASP A 144 24.03 4.52 -6.64
C ASP A 144 22.85 4.95 -7.52
N SER A 145 22.18 4.01 -8.18
CA SER A 145 20.99 4.31 -8.98
C SER A 145 19.85 4.83 -8.11
N VAL A 146 19.58 4.15 -6.99
CA VAL A 146 18.51 4.55 -6.06
C VAL A 146 18.83 5.90 -5.42
N SER A 147 20.04 6.08 -4.89
CA SER A 147 20.43 7.33 -4.20
C SER A 147 20.46 8.53 -5.15
N THR A 148 20.90 8.35 -6.39
CA THR A 148 20.95 9.43 -7.38
C THR A 148 19.55 9.89 -7.77
N ILE A 149 18.64 8.97 -8.06
CA ILE A 149 17.26 9.30 -8.45
C ILE A 149 16.48 9.86 -7.24
N ALA A 150 16.66 9.27 -6.06
CA ALA A 150 16.00 9.73 -4.85
C ALA A 150 16.49 11.10 -4.35
N ALA A 151 17.65 11.58 -4.79
CA ALA A 151 18.14 12.92 -4.47
C ALA A 151 17.24 14.03 -5.03
N ASP A 152 16.56 13.75 -6.14
CA ASP A 152 15.64 14.69 -6.81
C ASP A 152 14.19 14.59 -6.28
N PHE A 153 13.91 13.73 -5.31
CA PHE A 153 12.56 13.56 -4.77
C PHE A 153 12.08 14.79 -4.02
N THR A 154 10.83 15.15 -4.28
CA THR A 154 10.13 16.27 -3.64
C THR A 154 8.70 15.86 -3.26
N GLY A 155 8.09 16.61 -2.35
CA GLY A 155 6.70 16.38 -1.96
C GLY A 155 6.46 14.97 -1.38
N ARG A 156 5.50 14.25 -1.94
CA ARG A 156 5.07 12.93 -1.44
C ARG A 156 6.08 11.79 -1.66
N ASP A 157 7.02 11.98 -2.58
CA ASP A 157 8.00 10.97 -2.92
C ASP A 157 9.21 11.02 -2.00
N LYS A 158 9.45 12.19 -1.38
CA LYS A 158 10.51 12.36 -0.40
C LYS A 158 10.05 11.89 0.98
N PRO A 159 10.75 10.90 1.61
CA PRO A 159 10.51 10.55 3.01
C PRO A 159 10.77 11.73 3.95
N ASP A 160 10.08 11.78 5.09
CA ASP A 160 10.45 12.71 6.15
C ASP A 160 11.83 12.38 6.67
N GLU A 161 12.65 13.39 6.88
CA GLU A 161 14.06 13.26 7.20
C GLU A 161 14.40 14.01 8.50
N LEU A 162 15.07 13.33 9.41
CA LEU A 162 15.64 13.90 10.63
C LEU A 162 17.14 13.63 10.67
N ILE A 163 17.92 14.66 10.93
CA ILE A 163 19.37 14.51 11.13
C ILE A 163 19.65 14.49 12.63
N HIS A 164 20.25 13.40 13.10
CA HIS A 164 20.68 13.24 14.49
C HIS A 164 22.14 12.79 14.52
N GLU A 165 23.00 13.50 15.25
CA GLU A 165 24.45 13.22 15.36
C GLU A 165 25.17 13.07 14.01
N GLY A 166 24.72 13.82 12.98
CA GLY A 166 25.28 13.79 11.63
C GLY A 166 24.78 12.62 10.76
N ILE A 167 23.89 11.77 11.27
CA ILE A 167 23.26 10.70 10.53
C ILE A 167 21.87 11.16 10.12
N SER A 168 21.53 10.93 8.85
CA SER A 168 20.19 11.17 8.33
C SER A 168 19.31 9.93 8.50
N TYR A 169 18.13 10.11 9.09
CA TYR A 169 17.11 9.09 9.31
C TYR A 169 15.88 9.40 8.50
N PHE A 170 15.34 8.39 7.85
CA PHE A 170 14.08 8.47 7.12
C PHE A 170 12.93 7.89 7.93
N TYR A 171 11.76 8.50 7.76
CA TYR A 171 10.51 8.14 8.42
C TYR A 171 9.39 7.93 7.40
N LEU A 172 8.44 7.07 7.75
CA LEU A 172 7.10 7.16 7.18
C LEU A 172 6.40 8.42 7.74
N PRO A 173 5.67 9.21 6.94
CA PRO A 173 5.11 10.50 7.36
C PRO A 173 4.31 10.44 8.67
N PHE A 174 3.43 9.44 8.80
CA PHE A 174 2.60 9.30 10.00
C PHE A 174 3.40 9.01 11.28
N LEU A 175 4.55 8.34 11.17
CA LEU A 175 5.44 8.07 12.32
C LEU A 175 6.19 9.32 12.72
N TYR A 176 6.68 10.08 11.75
CA TYR A 176 7.33 11.36 12.00
C TYR A 176 6.40 12.35 12.71
N GLU A 177 5.15 12.47 12.22
CA GLU A 177 4.13 13.28 12.87
C GLU A 177 3.81 12.79 14.28
N ALA A 178 3.63 11.49 14.48
CA ALA A 178 3.33 10.91 15.79
C ALA A 178 4.45 11.15 16.80
N GLU A 179 5.71 10.99 16.42
CA GLU A 179 6.87 11.25 17.31
C GLU A 179 7.02 12.74 17.63
N THR A 180 6.95 13.62 16.63
CA THR A 180 7.05 15.07 16.84
C THR A 180 5.91 15.61 17.69
N ASP A 181 4.68 15.12 17.50
CA ASP A 181 3.53 15.50 18.32
C ASP A 181 3.67 14.99 19.76
N SER A 182 4.13 13.76 19.93
CA SER A 182 4.38 13.19 21.25
C SER A 182 5.46 13.97 22.01
N ALA A 183 6.57 14.26 21.35
CA ALA A 183 7.65 15.07 21.93
C ALA A 183 7.16 16.48 22.31
N ARG A 184 6.37 17.12 21.46
CA ARG A 184 5.78 18.45 21.73
C ARG A 184 4.83 18.41 22.93
N ARG A 185 4.00 17.37 23.04
CA ARG A 185 3.07 17.20 24.18
C ARG A 185 3.81 16.94 25.49
N ILE A 186 4.83 16.07 25.46
CA ILE A 186 5.65 15.78 26.63
C ILE A 186 6.36 17.05 27.09
N ARG A 187 6.98 17.80 26.16
CA ARG A 187 7.65 19.07 26.50
C ARG A 187 6.67 20.07 27.13
N LYS A 188 5.47 20.20 26.56
CA LYS A 188 4.42 21.06 27.16
C LYS A 188 4.04 20.62 28.57
N LEU A 189 3.97 19.33 28.86
CA LEU A 189 3.69 18.81 30.19
C LEU A 189 4.84 19.10 31.17
N LEU A 190 6.08 19.00 30.71
CA LEU A 190 7.26 19.31 31.51
C LEU A 190 7.39 20.80 31.84
N ASP A 191 6.94 21.66 30.90
CA ASP A 191 6.95 23.13 31.08
C ASP A 191 5.75 23.63 31.92
N MET A 192 4.74 22.78 32.17
CA MET A 192 3.63 23.13 33.06
C MET A 192 4.11 23.07 34.51
N GLU A 193 4.02 24.18 35.22
CA GLU A 193 4.15 24.17 36.69
C GLU A 193 3.08 23.23 37.26
N PRO A 194 3.43 22.31 38.16
CA PRO A 194 2.46 21.48 38.80
C PRO A 194 1.42 22.39 39.48
N GLU A 195 0.18 22.41 38.96
CA GLU A 195 -0.89 23.04 39.69
C GLU A 195 -0.83 22.47 41.11
N GLY A 196 -0.65 23.35 42.10
CA GLY A 196 -0.42 23.02 43.50
C GLY A 196 -1.60 22.32 44.19
N ARG A 197 -2.18 21.34 43.56
CA ARG A 197 -3.00 20.32 44.20
C ARG A 197 -2.03 19.46 44.99
N SER A 198 -1.97 19.73 46.27
CA SER A 198 -1.23 18.92 47.22
C SER A 198 -1.57 17.43 47.01
N VAL A 199 -0.73 16.77 46.18
CA VAL A 199 -0.79 15.31 46.02
C VAL A 199 -0.74 14.66 47.40
N ASN A 200 0.04 15.24 48.33
CA ASN A 200 0.11 14.82 49.72
C ASN A 200 -1.25 14.76 50.43
N SER A 201 -2.13 15.73 50.22
CA SER A 201 -3.48 15.67 50.87
C SER A 201 -4.35 14.58 50.31
N SER A 202 -4.24 14.28 49.04
CA SER A 202 -4.98 13.19 48.39
C SER A 202 -4.38 11.82 48.73
N LEU A 203 -3.05 11.71 48.81
CA LEU A 203 -2.35 10.50 49.23
C LEU A 203 -2.68 10.16 50.70
N VAL A 204 -2.53 11.13 51.61
CA VAL A 204 -2.89 10.93 53.06
C VAL A 204 -4.34 10.53 53.24
N ARG A 205 -5.26 11.06 52.42
CA ARG A 205 -6.65 10.69 52.45
C ARG A 205 -6.89 9.27 51.93
N PHE A 206 -6.20 8.88 50.87
CA PHE A 206 -6.23 7.54 50.31
C PHE A 206 -5.64 6.51 51.27
N GLU A 207 -4.46 6.79 51.86
CA GLU A 207 -3.85 5.94 52.89
C GLU A 207 -4.76 5.69 54.08
N LYS A 208 -5.36 6.76 54.61
CA LYS A 208 -6.33 6.66 55.71
C LYS A 208 -7.56 5.86 55.36
N SER A 209 -8.07 6.00 54.15
CA SER A 209 -9.28 5.28 53.73
C SER A 209 -9.06 3.81 53.42
N ASN A 210 -7.81 3.42 53.10
CA ASN A 210 -7.46 2.05 52.72
C ASN A 210 -6.55 1.32 53.73
N PHE A 211 -6.26 1.95 54.87
CA PHE A 211 -5.38 1.40 55.93
C PHE A 211 -4.01 0.95 55.41
N ILE A 212 -3.45 1.69 54.47
CA ILE A 212 -2.11 1.44 53.86
C ILE A 212 -1.21 2.65 54.09
N THR A 213 0.10 2.43 54.11
CA THR A 213 1.13 3.48 54.09
C THR A 213 1.93 3.32 52.82
N LEU A 214 2.03 4.39 52.04
CA LEU A 214 2.85 4.42 50.82
C LEU A 214 4.21 5.05 51.23
N GLU A 215 5.32 4.33 50.99
CA GLU A 215 6.68 4.81 51.21
C GLU A 215 7.17 5.70 50.06
#